data_f1b8618e47a8633e53e413dbcdbb14ad
#
_entry.id   f1b8618e47a8633e53e413dbcdbb14ad
#
_cell.length_a   1.000
_cell.length_b   1.000
_cell.length_c   1.000
_cell.angle_alpha   90.00
_cell.angle_beta   90.00
_cell.angle_gamma   90.00
#
_symmetry.space_group_name_H-M   'P 1'
#
loop_
_entity.id
_entity.type
_entity.pdbx_description
1 polymer ?
#
loop_
_entity_poly.entity_id
_entity_poly.type
_entity_poly.pdbx_seq_one_letter_code
_entity_poly.pdbx_strand_id
1 'polypeptide(L)'
;NQSKAKVDDLREHQRASYDIAESDKRLKCGKSAERGRIMAKKTRAERALKFETLQLHVGQEQPDPVTDARAVPIYQTSSYVFKNSEHAAARFNLSDAGNIYGRLTNPTEDVFEQRIAALEGGVAALAVASGAAAITYTFENLAQNGDHIVSAKNIYGGTYNLLAHTLPAYGITTTFVDPFNYEEVENAVKENTKAIFIETLGNPNSDVVDIEKIANIAHAHKIPLVIDNTFATPYLLRSFEHGADI
;
A
#
# COMPACT_ATOMS: atom_id res chain seq x y z
N ASN A 1 8.92 -14.74 -13.22
CA ASN A 1 9.60 -15.41 -12.09
C ASN A 1 10.64 -14.54 -11.37
N GLN A 2 11.30 -13.59 -12.03
CA GLN A 2 12.27 -12.71 -11.36
C GLN A 2 11.63 -11.50 -10.65
N SER A 3 10.49 -11.00 -11.09
CA SER A 3 9.79 -9.89 -10.46
C SER A 3 9.08 -10.30 -9.17
N LYS A 4 8.49 -11.50 -9.13
CA LYS A 4 7.84 -12.04 -7.94
C LYS A 4 8.85 -12.32 -6.81
N ALA A 5 10.02 -12.86 -7.17
CA ALA A 5 11.12 -13.06 -6.21
C ALA A 5 11.63 -11.75 -5.62
N LYS A 6 11.66 -10.66 -6.40
CA LYS A 6 12.06 -9.33 -5.89
C LYS A 6 11.05 -8.72 -4.92
N VAL A 7 9.76 -8.92 -5.15
CA VAL A 7 8.70 -8.41 -4.25
C VAL A 7 8.68 -9.21 -2.94
N ASP A 8 8.86 -10.51 -3.01
CA ASP A 8 8.92 -11.37 -1.83
C ASP A 8 10.19 -11.11 -1.01
N ASP A 9 11.32 -10.84 -1.66
CA ASP A 9 12.58 -10.44 -1.03
C ASP A 9 12.48 -9.07 -0.34
N LEU A 10 11.80 -8.10 -0.95
CA LEU A 10 11.52 -6.80 -0.32
C LEU A 10 10.62 -6.91 0.92
N ARG A 11 9.65 -7.82 0.91
CA ARG A 11 8.77 -8.09 2.06
C ARG A 11 9.52 -8.77 3.21
N GLU A 12 10.44 -9.66 2.89
CA GLU A 12 11.25 -10.35 3.88
C GLU A 12 12.29 -9.42 4.54
N HIS A 13 12.90 -8.53 3.75
CA HIS A 13 13.82 -7.51 4.25
C HIS A 13 13.15 -6.42 5.10
N GLN A 14 11.92 -6.02 4.77
CA GLN A 14 11.16 -5.11 5.63
C GLN A 14 10.75 -5.77 6.95
N ARG A 15 10.42 -7.06 6.97
CA ARG A 15 10.19 -7.82 8.21
C ARG A 15 11.47 -7.94 9.04
N ALA A 16 12.60 -8.25 8.42
CA ALA A 16 13.88 -8.37 9.10
C ALA A 16 14.35 -7.05 9.77
N SER A 17 14.08 -5.89 9.17
CA SER A 17 14.42 -4.59 9.77
C SER A 17 13.53 -4.26 10.99
N TYR A 18 12.30 -4.75 11.05
CA TYR A 18 11.46 -4.65 12.25
C TYR A 18 11.92 -5.58 13.37
N ASP A 19 12.34 -6.80 13.05
CA ASP A 19 12.80 -7.79 14.04
C ASP A 19 14.15 -7.46 14.65
N ILE A 20 15.06 -6.80 13.91
CA ILE A 20 16.38 -6.36 14.42
C ILE A 20 16.23 -5.25 15.47
N ALA A 21 15.23 -4.36 15.32
CA ALA A 21 14.94 -3.33 16.32
C ALA A 21 14.39 -3.90 17.64
N GLU A 22 13.84 -5.11 17.63
CA GLU A 22 13.29 -5.78 18.80
C GLU A 22 14.30 -6.66 19.53
N SER A 23 15.32 -7.19 18.83
CA SER A 23 16.33 -8.09 19.42
C SER A 23 17.37 -7.41 20.30
N ASP A 24 17.66 -6.12 20.06
CA ASP A 24 18.69 -5.36 20.79
C ASP A 24 18.24 -4.89 22.19
N LYS A 25 16.95 -5.08 22.55
CA LYS A 25 16.39 -4.72 23.86
C LYS A 25 16.45 -5.83 24.93
N ARG A 26 16.92 -7.05 24.59
CA ARG A 26 16.93 -8.19 25.53
C ARG A 26 18.20 -8.40 26.34
N LEU A 27 19.23 -7.61 26.15
CA LEU A 27 20.50 -7.75 26.89
C LEU A 27 20.79 -6.51 27.75
N LYS A 28 20.15 -6.39 28.88
CA LYS A 28 20.63 -5.79 30.15
C LYS A 28 19.44 -5.45 31.05
N CYS A 29 19.11 -6.28 31.99
CA CYS A 29 18.81 -5.88 33.36
C CYS A 29 18.67 -7.08 34.27
N GLY A 30 19.62 -7.24 35.15
CA GLY A 30 19.54 -8.06 36.35
C GLY A 30 19.23 -7.19 37.55
N LYS A 31 18.19 -7.61 38.31
CA LYS A 31 17.95 -7.41 39.74
C LYS A 31 18.00 -6.01 40.35
N SER A 32 16.83 -5.46 40.72
CA SER A 32 16.57 -5.10 42.14
C SER A 32 15.12 -4.61 42.36
N ALA A 33 14.52 -5.21 43.40
CA ALA A 33 13.53 -4.66 44.35
C ALA A 33 12.23 -4.02 43.88
N GLU A 34 11.13 -4.63 44.30
CA GLU A 34 9.76 -4.12 44.46
C GLU A 34 9.73 -2.68 45.00
N ARG A 35 9.32 -1.78 44.15
CA ARG A 35 8.59 -0.55 44.54
C ARG A 35 7.65 -0.16 43.38
N GLY A 36 6.37 -0.05 43.68
CA GLY A 36 5.31 0.65 42.93
C GLY A 36 5.34 0.40 41.42
N ARG A 37 4.49 -0.45 40.90
CA ARG A 37 4.25 -0.66 39.47
C ARG A 37 3.76 0.64 38.85
N ILE A 38 4.69 1.57 38.57
CA ILE A 38 4.44 2.61 37.57
C ILE A 38 4.26 1.83 36.26
N MET A 39 3.03 1.73 35.77
CA MET A 39 2.79 1.18 34.43
C MET A 39 3.73 1.91 33.47
N ALA A 40 4.68 1.19 32.88
CA ALA A 40 5.57 1.75 31.89
C ALA A 40 4.69 2.43 30.82
N LYS A 41 4.89 3.74 30.63
CA LYS A 41 4.14 4.47 29.61
C LYS A 41 4.42 3.78 28.29
N LYS A 42 3.34 3.26 27.66
CA LYS A 42 3.43 2.69 26.33
C LYS A 42 4.16 3.68 25.41
N THR A 43 5.12 3.18 24.64
CA THR A 43 5.73 3.96 23.56
C THR A 43 4.65 4.40 22.56
N ARG A 44 4.93 5.38 21.71
CA ARG A 44 3.96 5.80 20.68
C ARG A 44 3.52 4.64 19.79
N ALA A 45 4.45 3.76 19.41
CA ALA A 45 4.19 2.56 18.61
C ALA A 45 3.25 1.54 19.30
N GLU A 46 3.20 1.54 20.63
CA GLU A 46 2.37 0.62 21.43
C GLU A 46 0.98 1.20 21.76
N ARG A 47 0.69 2.42 21.30
CA ARG A 47 -0.62 3.07 21.52
C ARG A 47 -1.51 2.85 20.31
N ALA A 48 -2.72 2.35 20.54
CA ALA A 48 -3.79 2.48 19.55
C ALA A 48 -4.12 3.97 19.39
N LEU A 49 -3.66 4.58 18.30
CA LEU A 49 -3.90 5.97 18.00
C LEU A 49 -5.27 6.12 17.33
N LYS A 50 -5.97 7.20 17.65
CA LYS A 50 -7.20 7.55 16.95
C LYS A 50 -6.89 8.05 15.54
N PHE A 51 -7.87 7.95 14.66
CA PHE A 51 -7.74 8.33 13.24
C PHE A 51 -7.18 9.76 13.07
N GLU A 52 -7.68 10.72 13.84
CA GLU A 52 -7.23 12.11 13.79
C GLU A 52 -5.76 12.26 14.21
N THR A 53 -5.29 11.42 15.12
CA THR A 53 -3.89 11.42 15.53
C THR A 53 -3.00 10.79 14.45
N LEU A 54 -3.48 9.74 13.79
CA LEU A 54 -2.77 9.13 12.65
C LEU A 54 -2.58 10.15 11.52
N GLN A 55 -3.62 10.93 11.19
CA GLN A 55 -3.58 11.96 10.14
C GLN A 55 -2.46 12.98 10.36
N LEU A 56 -2.12 13.29 11.61
CA LEU A 56 -1.19 14.36 11.95
C LEU A 56 0.23 13.88 12.23
N HIS A 57 0.42 12.62 12.65
CA HIS A 57 1.68 12.22 13.29
C HIS A 57 2.39 11.04 12.66
N VAL A 58 1.70 10.17 11.92
CA VAL A 58 2.36 9.01 11.30
C VAL A 58 3.35 9.48 10.24
N GLY A 59 4.53 8.88 10.25
CA GLY A 59 5.64 9.20 9.36
C GLY A 59 6.48 10.40 9.82
N GLN A 60 6.07 11.11 10.89
CA GLN A 60 6.83 12.23 11.47
C GLN A 60 6.89 12.16 13.00
N GLU A 61 7.02 10.97 13.55
CA GLU A 61 7.13 10.74 14.99
C GLU A 61 8.39 11.37 15.57
N GLN A 62 9.46 11.41 14.78
CA GLN A 62 10.73 12.06 15.12
C GLN A 62 10.87 13.38 14.37
N PRO A 63 11.52 14.39 14.95
CA PRO A 63 11.92 15.59 14.22
C PRO A 63 12.98 15.26 13.16
N ASP A 64 13.15 16.16 12.20
CA ASP A 64 14.24 16.07 11.24
C ASP A 64 15.61 16.00 11.98
N PRO A 65 16.46 15.00 11.71
CA PRO A 65 17.66 14.77 12.52
C PRO A 65 18.77 15.81 12.30
N VAL A 66 18.66 16.66 11.27
CA VAL A 66 19.66 17.68 10.95
C VAL A 66 19.26 19.06 11.49
N THR A 67 17.99 19.39 11.40
CA THR A 67 17.48 20.74 11.71
C THR A 67 16.59 20.79 12.94
N ASP A 68 16.25 19.65 13.53
CA ASP A 68 15.26 19.51 14.59
C ASP A 68 13.86 20.01 14.18
N ALA A 69 13.61 20.20 12.88
CA ALA A 69 12.32 20.65 12.37
C ALA A 69 11.23 19.66 12.69
N ARG A 70 10.12 20.16 13.24
CA ARG A 70 8.94 19.33 13.52
C ARG A 70 8.13 19.05 12.27
N ALA A 71 8.02 20.01 11.36
CA ALA A 71 7.41 19.82 10.07
C ALA A 71 8.32 18.97 9.17
N VAL A 72 7.72 18.14 8.32
CA VAL A 72 8.48 17.34 7.37
C VAL A 72 9.14 18.26 6.34
N PRO A 73 10.47 18.23 6.18
CA PRO A 73 11.15 19.00 5.14
C PRO A 73 10.70 18.56 3.73
N ILE A 74 10.69 19.50 2.79
CA ILE A 74 10.43 19.21 1.39
C ILE A 74 11.77 18.94 0.69
N TYR A 75 12.02 17.68 0.35
CA TYR A 75 13.23 17.24 -0.34
C TYR A 75 13.06 17.28 -1.85
N GLN A 76 13.32 18.44 -2.46
CA GLN A 76 13.29 18.62 -3.93
C GLN A 76 14.62 18.19 -4.54
N THR A 77 14.89 16.89 -4.56
CA THR A 77 16.10 16.33 -5.16
C THR A 77 15.80 15.05 -5.93
N SER A 78 16.57 14.81 -6.99
CA SER A 78 16.51 13.56 -7.77
C SER A 78 17.55 12.53 -7.33
N SER A 79 18.67 12.95 -6.72
CA SER A 79 19.77 12.06 -6.41
C SER A 79 20.34 12.33 -5.02
N TYR A 80 20.98 11.31 -4.46
CA TYR A 80 21.62 11.35 -3.14
C TYR A 80 23.09 10.96 -3.26
N VAL A 81 23.93 11.53 -2.41
CA VAL A 81 25.38 11.33 -2.42
C VAL A 81 25.74 10.15 -1.51
N PHE A 82 26.64 9.30 -1.99
CA PHE A 82 27.21 8.21 -1.21
C PHE A 82 28.54 8.62 -0.60
N LYS A 83 28.86 8.06 0.58
CA LYS A 83 30.10 8.35 1.30
C LYS A 83 31.33 7.78 0.59
N ASN A 84 31.19 6.59 0.00
CA ASN A 84 32.20 5.83 -0.73
C ASN A 84 31.55 4.74 -1.58
N SER A 85 32.32 3.94 -2.28
CA SER A 85 31.84 2.87 -3.16
C SER A 85 31.16 1.74 -2.38
N GLU A 86 31.65 1.43 -1.20
CA GLU A 86 31.08 0.39 -0.32
C GLU A 86 29.69 0.79 0.18
N HIS A 87 29.51 2.06 0.57
CA HIS A 87 28.21 2.60 0.94
C HIS A 87 27.23 2.59 -0.25
N ALA A 88 27.70 2.96 -1.45
CA ALA A 88 26.87 2.86 -2.65
C ALA A 88 26.43 1.41 -2.91
N ALA A 89 27.36 0.46 -2.87
CA ALA A 89 27.05 -0.96 -3.06
C ALA A 89 26.05 -1.47 -2.00
N ALA A 90 26.21 -1.09 -0.75
CA ALA A 90 25.30 -1.47 0.34
C ALA A 90 23.87 -0.92 0.12
N ARG A 91 23.73 0.31 -0.39
CA ARG A 91 22.43 0.90 -0.77
C ARG A 91 21.78 0.17 -1.93
N PHE A 92 22.53 -0.12 -3.01
CA PHE A 92 21.99 -0.77 -4.19
C PHE A 92 21.66 -2.25 -3.98
N ASN A 93 22.36 -2.94 -3.09
CA ASN A 93 22.04 -4.33 -2.72
C ASN A 93 21.06 -4.43 -1.53
N LEU A 94 20.52 -3.29 -1.06
CA LEU A 94 19.54 -3.19 0.01
C LEU A 94 20.02 -3.71 1.39
N SER A 95 21.32 -3.83 1.61
CA SER A 95 21.89 -4.20 2.92
C SER A 95 22.04 -3.00 3.87
N ASP A 96 21.92 -1.79 3.35
CA ASP A 96 21.86 -0.54 4.10
C ASP A 96 20.64 0.28 3.62
N ALA A 97 19.69 0.53 4.53
CA ALA A 97 18.49 1.28 4.22
C ALA A 97 18.77 2.78 3.98
N GLY A 98 18.06 3.39 3.04
CA GLY A 98 18.12 4.84 2.82
C GLY A 98 17.94 5.25 1.35
N ASN A 99 18.14 6.54 1.11
CA ASN A 99 17.83 7.13 -0.16
C ASN A 99 18.91 6.90 -1.20
N ILE A 100 18.50 6.62 -2.43
CA ILE A 100 19.37 6.40 -3.59
C ILE A 100 19.02 7.43 -4.67
N TYR A 101 17.77 7.48 -5.06
CA TYR A 101 17.25 8.32 -6.14
C TYR A 101 15.79 8.66 -5.89
N GLY A 102 15.40 9.93 -6.09
CA GLY A 102 14.08 10.45 -5.72
C GLY A 102 12.88 9.75 -6.35
N ARG A 103 13.06 9.07 -7.48
CA ARG A 103 12.01 8.23 -8.09
C ARG A 103 11.77 6.92 -7.32
N LEU A 104 12.75 6.45 -6.56
CA LEU A 104 12.68 5.21 -5.78
C LEU A 104 12.36 5.47 -4.31
N THR A 105 12.97 6.51 -3.75
CA THR A 105 12.86 6.86 -2.33
C THR A 105 13.02 8.37 -2.16
N ASN A 106 12.04 9.00 -1.52
CA ASN A 106 12.10 10.41 -1.15
C ASN A 106 11.53 10.57 0.26
N PRO A 107 12.25 11.20 1.21
CA PRO A 107 11.77 11.30 2.60
C PRO A 107 10.44 12.05 2.75
N THR A 108 10.12 12.96 1.83
CA THR A 108 8.82 13.67 1.86
C THR A 108 7.68 12.76 1.41
N GLU A 109 7.89 11.99 0.35
CA GLU A 109 6.92 11.02 -0.16
C GLU A 109 6.74 9.86 0.85
N ASP A 110 7.81 9.38 1.47
CA ASP A 110 7.79 8.30 2.46
C ASP A 110 6.85 8.63 3.64
N VAL A 111 6.85 9.88 4.11
CA VAL A 111 5.91 10.31 5.16
C VAL A 111 4.46 10.23 4.69
N PHE A 112 4.18 10.60 3.45
CA PHE A 112 2.85 10.48 2.86
C PHE A 112 2.43 9.02 2.73
N GLU A 113 3.30 8.17 2.22
CA GLU A 113 3.07 6.73 2.04
C GLU A 113 2.78 6.04 3.36
N GLN A 114 3.62 6.24 4.38
CA GLN A 114 3.41 5.69 5.72
C GLN A 114 2.09 6.14 6.32
N ARG A 115 1.73 7.40 6.12
CA ARG A 115 0.50 7.98 6.68
C ARG A 115 -0.74 7.40 6.01
N ILE A 116 -0.77 7.31 4.69
CA ILE A 116 -1.90 6.71 3.96
C ILE A 116 -2.01 5.23 4.30
N ALA A 117 -0.91 4.47 4.35
CA ALA A 117 -0.93 3.09 4.77
C ALA A 117 -1.55 2.92 6.18
N ALA A 118 -1.18 3.78 7.13
CA ALA A 118 -1.75 3.73 8.47
C ALA A 118 -3.23 4.13 8.53
N LEU A 119 -3.66 5.08 7.73
CA LEU A 119 -5.05 5.53 7.66
C LEU A 119 -5.96 4.48 7.02
N GLU A 120 -5.52 3.86 5.95
CA GLU A 120 -6.24 2.76 5.29
C GLU A 120 -6.16 1.44 6.08
N GLY A 121 -5.17 1.28 6.96
CA GLY A 121 -4.89 0.01 7.66
C GLY A 121 -4.11 -0.99 6.79
N GLY A 122 -3.48 -0.51 5.73
CA GLY A 122 -2.62 -1.28 4.84
C GLY A 122 -1.22 -1.53 5.41
N VAL A 123 -0.50 -2.45 4.81
CA VAL A 123 0.89 -2.79 5.20
C VAL A 123 1.91 -1.82 4.64
N ALA A 124 1.61 -1.20 3.49
CA ALA A 124 2.45 -0.21 2.81
C ALA A 124 1.61 0.59 1.81
N ALA A 125 2.14 1.71 1.35
CA ALA A 125 1.59 2.48 0.24
C ALA A 125 2.72 2.92 -0.71
N LEU A 126 2.38 3.25 -1.93
CA LEU A 126 3.26 3.82 -2.94
C LEU A 126 2.61 5.08 -3.50
N ALA A 127 3.29 6.22 -3.36
CA ALA A 127 2.86 7.47 -3.95
C ALA A 127 3.19 7.51 -5.44
N VAL A 128 2.22 7.95 -6.23
CA VAL A 128 2.38 8.12 -7.68
C VAL A 128 1.76 9.44 -8.13
N ALA A 129 2.04 9.86 -9.35
CA ALA A 129 1.70 11.19 -9.84
C ALA A 129 0.18 11.45 -9.98
N SER A 130 -0.65 10.41 -10.04
CA SER A 130 -2.11 10.54 -10.20
C SER A 130 -2.82 9.22 -9.88
N GLY A 131 -4.13 9.28 -9.60
CA GLY A 131 -4.98 8.09 -9.47
C GLY A 131 -4.97 7.21 -10.73
N ALA A 132 -4.96 7.82 -11.93
CA ALA A 132 -4.84 7.07 -13.18
C ALA A 132 -3.52 6.28 -13.25
N ALA A 133 -2.41 6.88 -12.78
CA ALA A 133 -1.12 6.18 -12.67
C ALA A 133 -1.19 5.04 -11.63
N ALA A 134 -1.85 5.25 -10.49
CA ALA A 134 -2.02 4.23 -9.46
C ALA A 134 -2.75 3.00 -10.02
N ILE A 135 -3.87 3.21 -10.71
CA ILE A 135 -4.66 2.13 -11.32
C ILE A 135 -3.86 1.43 -12.43
N THR A 136 -3.20 2.20 -13.31
CA THR A 136 -2.39 1.63 -14.40
C THR A 136 -1.29 0.74 -13.85
N TYR A 137 -0.49 1.23 -12.90
CA TYR A 137 0.62 0.46 -12.33
C TYR A 137 0.16 -0.75 -11.52
N THR A 138 -1.02 -0.66 -10.88
CA THR A 138 -1.61 -1.80 -10.21
C THR A 138 -1.88 -2.93 -11.20
N PHE A 139 -2.54 -2.65 -12.32
CA PHE A 139 -2.84 -3.68 -13.32
C PHE A 139 -1.61 -4.16 -14.09
N GLU A 140 -0.66 -3.29 -14.42
CA GLU A 140 0.62 -3.68 -15.05
C GLU A 140 1.46 -4.58 -14.11
N ASN A 141 1.31 -4.42 -12.79
CA ASN A 141 1.98 -5.28 -11.82
C ASN A 141 1.28 -6.64 -11.64
N LEU A 142 -0.04 -6.69 -11.76
CA LEU A 142 -0.84 -7.90 -11.53
C LEU A 142 -1.00 -8.76 -12.79
N ALA A 143 -1.09 -8.14 -13.97
CA ALA A 143 -1.48 -8.77 -15.22
C ALA A 143 -0.44 -8.52 -16.33
N GLN A 144 -0.37 -9.45 -17.27
CA GLN A 144 0.47 -9.38 -18.44
C GLN A 144 -0.31 -9.80 -19.69
N ASN A 145 0.33 -9.79 -20.86
CA ASN A 145 -0.28 -10.25 -22.10
C ASN A 145 -0.91 -11.65 -21.96
N GLY A 146 -2.16 -11.77 -22.31
CA GLY A 146 -2.96 -13.00 -22.18
C GLY A 146 -3.77 -13.09 -20.89
N ASP A 147 -3.59 -12.17 -19.96
CA ASP A 147 -4.33 -12.14 -18.68
C ASP A 147 -5.67 -11.40 -18.80
N HIS A 148 -6.49 -11.56 -17.77
CA HIS A 148 -7.85 -11.07 -17.71
C HIS A 148 -8.14 -10.36 -16.39
N ILE A 149 -9.00 -9.34 -16.43
CA ILE A 149 -9.50 -8.58 -15.29
C ILE A 149 -11.03 -8.63 -15.29
N VAL A 150 -11.66 -8.79 -14.14
CA VAL A 150 -13.09 -8.53 -13.95
C VAL A 150 -13.23 -7.14 -13.34
N SER A 151 -14.05 -6.28 -13.91
CA SER A 151 -14.26 -4.91 -13.44
C SER A 151 -15.75 -4.61 -13.31
N ALA A 152 -16.12 -3.87 -12.26
CA ALA A 152 -17.42 -3.25 -12.21
C ALA A 152 -17.61 -2.31 -13.41
N LYS A 153 -18.85 -2.19 -13.89
CA LYS A 153 -19.21 -1.29 -15.02
C LYS A 153 -19.45 0.15 -14.59
N ASN A 154 -19.78 0.38 -13.32
CA ASN A 154 -20.10 1.69 -12.73
C ASN A 154 -18.86 2.37 -12.12
N ILE A 155 -17.80 2.53 -12.93
CA ILE A 155 -16.51 3.09 -12.55
C ILE A 155 -16.20 4.39 -13.28
N TYR A 156 -15.19 5.12 -12.78
CA TYR A 156 -14.70 6.33 -13.41
C TYR A 156 -14.35 6.13 -14.89
N GLY A 157 -14.80 7.06 -15.73
CA GLY A 157 -14.65 6.95 -17.18
C GLY A 157 -13.19 6.83 -17.66
N GLY A 158 -12.23 7.42 -16.95
CA GLY A 158 -10.79 7.25 -17.25
C GLY A 158 -10.31 5.83 -17.01
N THR A 159 -10.74 5.20 -15.92
CA THR A 159 -10.46 3.80 -15.61
C THR A 159 -11.15 2.86 -16.58
N TYR A 160 -12.42 3.17 -16.94
CA TYR A 160 -13.13 2.42 -17.98
C TYR A 160 -12.35 2.43 -19.30
N ASN A 161 -11.91 3.61 -19.74
CA ASN A 161 -11.14 3.74 -21.00
C ASN A 161 -9.79 2.99 -20.93
N LEU A 162 -9.10 3.01 -19.78
CA LEU A 162 -7.90 2.22 -19.57
C LEU A 162 -8.18 0.73 -19.78
N LEU A 163 -9.20 0.21 -19.11
CA LEU A 163 -9.55 -1.21 -19.12
C LEU A 163 -10.15 -1.67 -20.45
N ALA A 164 -10.98 -0.82 -21.08
CA ALA A 164 -11.70 -1.19 -22.30
C ALA A 164 -10.88 -0.99 -23.59
N HIS A 165 -9.94 -0.04 -23.60
CA HIS A 165 -9.27 0.37 -24.84
C HIS A 165 -7.74 0.34 -24.75
N THR A 166 -7.15 0.74 -23.62
CA THR A 166 -5.68 0.83 -23.52
C THR A 166 -5.06 -0.53 -23.21
N LEU A 167 -5.50 -1.21 -22.16
CA LEU A 167 -4.94 -2.50 -21.76
C LEU A 167 -5.12 -3.62 -22.81
N PRO A 168 -6.20 -3.67 -23.61
CA PRO A 168 -6.31 -4.63 -24.70
C PRO A 168 -5.21 -4.51 -25.76
N ALA A 169 -4.67 -3.30 -26.00
CA ALA A 169 -3.53 -3.11 -26.88
C ALA A 169 -2.25 -3.81 -26.37
N TYR A 170 -2.19 -4.08 -25.07
CA TYR A 170 -1.10 -4.85 -24.43
C TYR A 170 -1.48 -6.30 -24.16
N GLY A 171 -2.64 -6.74 -24.68
CA GLY A 171 -3.12 -8.11 -24.57
C GLY A 171 -3.76 -8.47 -23.22
N ILE A 172 -4.11 -7.50 -22.40
CA ILE A 172 -4.86 -7.68 -21.15
C ILE A 172 -6.33 -7.39 -21.43
N THR A 173 -7.20 -8.37 -21.20
CA THR A 173 -8.64 -8.25 -21.48
C THR A 173 -9.44 -7.96 -20.22
N THR A 174 -10.61 -7.33 -20.38
CA THR A 174 -11.50 -7.03 -19.24
C THR A 174 -12.92 -7.47 -19.53
N THR A 175 -13.57 -8.09 -18.55
CA THR A 175 -15.03 -8.30 -18.53
C THR A 175 -15.64 -7.32 -17.54
N PHE A 176 -16.56 -6.48 -18.04
CA PHE A 176 -17.33 -5.54 -17.20
C PHE A 176 -18.61 -6.21 -16.73
N VAL A 177 -18.90 -6.09 -15.44
CA VAL A 177 -20.01 -6.75 -14.75
C VAL A 177 -20.82 -5.75 -13.94
N ASP A 178 -22.06 -6.12 -13.62
CA ASP A 178 -22.84 -5.42 -12.61
C ASP A 178 -22.36 -5.85 -11.23
N PRO A 179 -21.76 -4.96 -10.41
CA PRO A 179 -21.24 -5.34 -9.09
C PRO A 179 -22.35 -5.70 -8.09
N PHE A 180 -23.61 -5.46 -8.41
CA PHE A 180 -24.78 -5.86 -7.60
C PHE A 180 -25.34 -7.23 -8.01
N ASN A 181 -24.90 -7.78 -9.14
CA ASN A 181 -25.21 -9.13 -9.59
C ASN A 181 -24.03 -10.07 -9.29
N TYR A 182 -23.99 -10.63 -8.09
CA TYR A 182 -22.87 -11.46 -7.63
C TYR A 182 -22.67 -12.72 -8.48
N GLU A 183 -23.74 -13.28 -9.07
CA GLU A 183 -23.66 -14.41 -10.00
C GLU A 183 -22.95 -14.00 -11.29
N GLU A 184 -23.20 -12.80 -11.81
CA GLU A 184 -22.51 -12.26 -12.98
C GLU A 184 -21.01 -12.05 -12.67
N VAL A 185 -20.69 -11.52 -11.48
CA VAL A 185 -19.29 -11.35 -11.03
C VAL A 185 -18.58 -12.70 -10.96
N GLU A 186 -19.18 -13.70 -10.32
CA GLU A 186 -18.63 -15.06 -10.17
C GLU A 186 -18.39 -15.70 -11.56
N ASN A 187 -19.38 -15.66 -12.44
CA ASN A 187 -19.32 -16.26 -13.77
C ASN A 187 -18.34 -15.55 -14.73
N ALA A 188 -17.97 -14.30 -14.44
CA ALA A 188 -16.99 -13.55 -15.23
C ALA A 188 -15.55 -13.95 -14.94
N VAL A 189 -15.29 -14.63 -13.81
CA VAL A 189 -13.94 -15.07 -13.43
C VAL A 189 -13.52 -16.23 -14.33
N LYS A 190 -12.34 -16.11 -14.93
CA LYS A 190 -11.72 -17.11 -15.82
C LYS A 190 -10.41 -17.62 -15.19
N GLU A 191 -9.86 -18.70 -15.74
CA GLU A 191 -8.61 -19.27 -15.26
C GLU A 191 -7.44 -18.26 -15.30
N ASN A 192 -7.44 -17.36 -16.29
CA ASN A 192 -6.44 -16.31 -16.45
C ASN A 192 -6.82 -14.97 -15.80
N THR A 193 -7.88 -14.91 -14.99
CA THR A 193 -8.24 -13.69 -14.24
C THR A 193 -7.22 -13.42 -13.15
N LYS A 194 -6.77 -12.16 -13.06
CA LYS A 194 -5.75 -11.73 -12.09
C LYS A 194 -6.26 -10.85 -10.99
N ALA A 195 -7.40 -10.19 -11.18
CA ALA A 195 -8.00 -9.32 -10.18
C ALA A 195 -9.47 -9.09 -10.46
N ILE A 196 -10.22 -8.74 -9.40
CA ILE A 196 -11.50 -8.06 -9.51
C ILE A 196 -11.28 -6.60 -9.11
N PHE A 197 -11.86 -5.66 -9.86
CA PHE A 197 -11.77 -4.22 -9.61
C PHE A 197 -13.15 -3.61 -9.40
N ILE A 198 -13.28 -2.82 -8.34
CA ILE A 198 -14.48 -2.03 -8.03
C ILE A 198 -14.09 -0.64 -7.52
N GLU A 199 -15.05 0.29 -7.50
CA GLU A 199 -14.99 1.53 -6.71
C GLU A 199 -15.87 1.40 -5.48
N THR A 200 -15.47 2.02 -4.36
CA THR A 200 -16.31 2.04 -3.15
C THR A 200 -17.65 2.71 -3.38
N LEU A 201 -17.62 3.81 -4.12
CA LEU A 201 -18.78 4.52 -4.62
C LEU A 201 -18.68 4.65 -6.14
N GLY A 202 -19.63 4.06 -6.83
CA GLY A 202 -19.68 4.09 -8.30
C GLY A 202 -19.75 5.50 -8.88
N ASN A 203 -19.08 5.73 -9.98
CA ASN A 203 -19.05 7.01 -10.68
C ASN A 203 -19.80 6.91 -12.03
N PRO A 204 -20.86 7.71 -12.28
CA PRO A 204 -21.29 8.89 -11.51
C PRO A 204 -22.44 8.66 -10.52
N ASN A 205 -23.00 7.45 -10.42
CA ASN A 205 -24.28 7.22 -9.75
C ASN A 205 -24.19 7.22 -8.20
N SER A 206 -22.98 7.18 -7.63
CA SER A 206 -22.75 7.06 -6.18
C SER A 206 -23.32 5.77 -5.58
N ASP A 207 -23.39 4.71 -6.36
CA ASP A 207 -23.81 3.39 -5.91
C ASP A 207 -22.80 2.83 -4.91
N VAL A 208 -23.26 2.29 -3.79
CA VAL A 208 -22.38 1.70 -2.74
C VAL A 208 -22.33 0.19 -2.94
N VAL A 209 -21.14 -0.31 -3.25
CA VAL A 209 -20.90 -1.74 -3.48
C VAL A 209 -20.69 -2.47 -2.15
N ASP A 210 -21.24 -3.67 -2.01
CA ASP A 210 -20.97 -4.57 -0.89
C ASP A 210 -19.59 -5.23 -1.09
N ILE A 211 -18.58 -4.60 -0.49
CA ILE A 211 -17.18 -5.00 -0.65
C ILE A 211 -16.95 -6.43 -0.15
N GLU A 212 -17.52 -6.81 1.00
CA GLU A 212 -17.29 -8.13 1.60
C GLU A 212 -17.78 -9.26 0.70
N LYS A 213 -18.91 -9.06 0.01
CA LYS A 213 -19.40 -10.07 -0.92
C LYS A 213 -18.50 -10.23 -2.14
N ILE A 214 -18.01 -9.11 -2.71
CA ILE A 214 -17.09 -9.17 -3.85
C ILE A 214 -15.73 -9.74 -3.41
N ALA A 215 -15.23 -9.37 -2.22
CA ALA A 215 -14.02 -9.93 -1.64
C ALA A 215 -14.10 -11.45 -1.48
N ASN A 216 -15.23 -11.95 -0.98
CA ASN A 216 -15.44 -13.40 -0.84
C ASN A 216 -15.37 -14.12 -2.19
N ILE A 217 -15.91 -13.53 -3.26
CA ILE A 217 -15.79 -14.08 -4.63
C ILE A 217 -14.32 -14.09 -5.06
N ALA A 218 -13.63 -12.94 -4.98
CA ALA A 218 -12.23 -12.83 -5.36
C ALA A 218 -11.34 -13.84 -4.63
N HIS A 219 -11.51 -13.94 -3.31
CA HIS A 219 -10.71 -14.83 -2.47
C HIS A 219 -11.02 -16.33 -2.70
N ALA A 220 -12.27 -16.68 -3.03
CA ALA A 220 -12.62 -18.04 -3.43
C ALA A 220 -11.84 -18.49 -4.68
N HIS A 221 -11.59 -17.56 -5.60
CA HIS A 221 -10.76 -17.77 -6.80
C HIS A 221 -9.27 -17.49 -6.58
N LYS A 222 -8.85 -17.12 -5.38
CA LYS A 222 -7.45 -16.81 -5.01
C LYS A 222 -6.85 -15.65 -5.81
N ILE A 223 -7.66 -14.68 -6.15
CA ILE A 223 -7.26 -13.45 -6.82
C ILE A 223 -7.54 -12.24 -5.89
N PRO A 224 -6.78 -11.15 -6.00
CA PRO A 224 -6.99 -9.97 -5.18
C PRO A 224 -8.24 -9.19 -5.60
N LEU A 225 -8.87 -8.56 -4.61
CA LEU A 225 -9.81 -7.47 -4.81
C LEU A 225 -9.07 -6.14 -4.77
N VAL A 226 -9.14 -5.39 -5.87
CA VAL A 226 -8.58 -4.04 -6.03
C VAL A 226 -9.71 -3.02 -5.92
N ILE A 227 -9.53 -2.00 -5.09
CA ILE A 227 -10.57 -1.00 -4.83
C ILE A 227 -10.04 0.42 -5.04
N ASP A 228 -10.75 1.19 -5.82
CA ASP A 228 -10.59 2.65 -5.84
C ASP A 228 -11.46 3.27 -4.74
N ASN A 229 -10.80 3.76 -3.70
CA ASN A 229 -11.43 4.38 -2.53
C ASN A 229 -11.41 5.91 -2.58
N THR A 230 -11.32 6.50 -3.76
CA THR A 230 -11.18 7.96 -3.96
C THR A 230 -12.28 8.75 -3.28
N PHE A 231 -13.55 8.37 -3.44
CA PHE A 231 -14.67 9.16 -2.91
C PHE A 231 -14.91 8.96 -1.43
N ALA A 232 -14.81 7.73 -0.92
CA ALA A 232 -15.02 7.48 0.50
C ALA A 232 -13.83 7.94 1.34
N THR A 233 -12.61 7.80 0.83
CA THR A 233 -11.36 8.01 1.55
C THR A 233 -11.27 7.13 2.80
N PRO A 234 -10.09 6.96 3.42
CA PRO A 234 -9.97 6.17 4.65
C PRO A 234 -10.73 6.77 5.84
N TYR A 235 -11.25 7.99 5.71
CA TYR A 235 -12.05 8.62 6.75
C TYR A 235 -13.47 8.03 6.84
N LEU A 236 -14.12 7.79 5.71
CA LEU A 236 -15.47 7.23 5.66
C LEU A 236 -15.46 5.70 5.60
N LEU A 237 -14.49 5.11 4.90
CA LEU A 237 -14.39 3.67 4.71
C LEU A 237 -12.93 3.24 4.59
N ARG A 238 -12.54 2.24 5.36
CA ARG A 238 -11.24 1.58 5.28
C ARG A 238 -11.41 0.25 4.57
N SER A 239 -11.15 0.24 3.28
CA SER A 239 -11.47 -0.88 2.40
C SER A 239 -10.81 -2.21 2.81
N PHE A 240 -9.61 -2.17 3.41
CA PHE A 240 -8.93 -3.37 3.91
C PHE A 240 -9.67 -4.06 5.06
N GLU A 241 -10.42 -3.31 5.87
CA GLU A 241 -11.23 -3.89 6.95
C GLU A 241 -12.44 -4.69 6.41
N HIS A 242 -12.77 -4.50 5.13
CA HIS A 242 -13.86 -5.17 4.41
C HIS A 242 -13.38 -6.20 3.38
N GLY A 243 -12.09 -6.51 3.34
CA GLY A 243 -11.54 -7.56 2.49
C GLY A 243 -10.90 -7.11 1.18
N ALA A 244 -10.64 -5.81 0.99
CA ALA A 244 -9.76 -5.37 -0.08
C ALA A 244 -8.31 -5.85 0.14
N ASP A 245 -7.60 -6.09 -0.95
CA ASP A 245 -6.18 -6.49 -0.93
C ASP A 245 -5.27 -5.36 -1.42
N ILE A 246 -5.81 -4.50 -2.31
CA ILE A 246 -5.11 -3.36 -2.91
C ILE A 246 -6.08 -2.18 -3.06
#